data_4a6a1f293863db48a53b146790fcb5a4
#
_entry.id   4a6a1f293863db48a53b146790fcb5a4
#
_cell.length_a   1.000
_cell.length_b   1.000
_cell.length_c   1.000
_cell.angle_alpha   90.00
_cell.angle_beta   90.00
_cell.angle_gamma   90.00
#
_symmetry.space_group_name_H-M   'P 1'
#
loop_
_entity.id
_entity.type
_entity.pdbx_description
1 polymer ?
#
loop_
_entity_poly.entity_id
_entity_poly.type
_entity_poly.pdbx_seq_one_letter_code
_entity_poly.pdbx_strand_id
1 'polypeptide(L)'
;GDTVELIASRTGTKLVGSYRPSSGDNSTDLTITAVAATSGKTVTTVYNQNLTAFEVPNGENLSDNSTIIIDTTVPLTVIESAEYDPTANTITLTGDKFTGAGATGTDIKAQLDWTKFVWDIDSDPLDPGIAFAVGDIDSAEVTSNTELTITLTDAKAAALEAADGFAADGLGQTDLDDQIDISAGFIRDLTGNAATTDV
;
A
#
# COMPACT_ATOMS: atom_id res chain seq x y z
N GLY A 1 -6.78 -16.89 -15.83
CA GLY A 1 -5.45 -16.31 -16.05
C GLY A 1 -5.44 -15.44 -17.28
N ASP A 2 -4.54 -14.48 -17.33
CA ASP A 2 -4.45 -13.49 -18.40
C ASP A 2 -3.65 -14.02 -19.59
N THR A 3 -3.91 -13.43 -20.75
CA THR A 3 -3.21 -13.74 -21.97
C THR A 3 -2.30 -12.60 -22.39
N VAL A 4 -1.02 -12.90 -22.60
CA VAL A 4 -0.04 -11.94 -23.10
C VAL A 4 0.26 -12.27 -24.55
N GLU A 5 0.09 -11.31 -25.44
CA GLU A 5 0.49 -11.47 -26.83
C GLU A 5 2.01 -11.32 -26.96
N LEU A 6 2.64 -12.32 -27.57
CA LEU A 6 4.07 -12.31 -27.87
C LEU A 6 4.30 -11.97 -29.34
N ILE A 7 5.14 -11.01 -29.61
CA ILE A 7 5.53 -10.59 -30.96
C ILE A 7 7.01 -10.84 -31.19
N ALA A 8 7.37 -11.09 -32.47
CA ALA A 8 8.78 -11.28 -32.83
C ALA A 8 9.59 -9.98 -32.56
N SER A 9 10.74 -10.15 -31.91
CA SER A 9 11.69 -9.04 -31.75
C SER A 9 12.22 -8.58 -33.12
N ARG A 10 12.79 -7.39 -33.19
CA ARG A 10 13.37 -6.83 -34.41
C ARG A 10 14.39 -7.73 -35.08
N THR A 11 15.10 -8.55 -34.31
CA THR A 11 16.09 -9.50 -34.79
C THR A 11 15.47 -10.84 -35.21
N GLY A 12 14.19 -11.06 -34.95
CA GLY A 12 13.47 -12.30 -35.23
C GLY A 12 13.92 -13.54 -34.43
N THR A 13 14.78 -13.33 -33.42
CA THR A 13 15.35 -14.44 -32.61
C THR A 13 14.63 -14.64 -31.28
N LYS A 14 13.71 -13.74 -30.89
CA LYS A 14 12.96 -13.77 -29.64
C LYS A 14 11.52 -13.39 -29.89
N LEU A 15 10.63 -13.97 -29.12
CA LEU A 15 9.26 -13.47 -28.92
C LEU A 15 9.24 -12.63 -27.64
N VAL A 16 8.65 -11.45 -27.69
CA VAL A 16 8.56 -10.51 -26.56
C VAL A 16 7.12 -10.07 -26.35
N GLY A 17 6.73 -9.91 -25.12
CA GLY A 17 5.45 -9.37 -24.70
C GLY A 17 5.60 -8.64 -23.38
N SER A 18 4.60 -7.85 -23.01
CA SER A 18 4.53 -7.17 -21.71
C SER A 18 3.27 -7.60 -20.99
N TYR A 19 3.40 -7.94 -19.74
CA TYR A 19 2.29 -8.13 -18.81
C TYR A 19 2.19 -6.92 -17.90
N ARG A 20 0.99 -6.42 -17.74
CA ARG A 20 0.67 -5.37 -16.77
C ARG A 20 -0.52 -5.84 -15.95
N PRO A 21 -0.35 -6.03 -14.64
CA PRO A 21 -1.45 -6.42 -13.78
C PRO A 21 -2.61 -5.42 -13.83
N SER A 22 -3.82 -5.91 -13.78
CA SER A 22 -5.07 -5.17 -13.68
C SER A 22 -5.72 -5.42 -12.32
N SER A 23 -6.63 -4.56 -11.89
CA SER A 23 -7.36 -4.77 -10.64
C SER A 23 -8.05 -6.14 -10.62
N GLY A 24 -7.80 -6.92 -9.58
CA GLY A 24 -8.26 -8.29 -9.41
C GLY A 24 -7.25 -9.37 -9.80
N ASP A 25 -6.12 -9.00 -10.41
CA ASP A 25 -5.05 -9.95 -10.69
C ASP A 25 -4.26 -10.22 -9.41
N ASN A 26 -4.24 -11.47 -8.97
CA ASN A 26 -3.48 -11.89 -7.81
C ASN A 26 -2.76 -13.21 -8.11
N SER A 27 -1.49 -13.28 -7.71
CA SER A 27 -0.67 -14.49 -7.81
C SER A 27 0.39 -14.48 -6.71
N THR A 28 0.51 -15.57 -5.99
CA THR A 28 1.60 -15.76 -5.02
C THR A 28 2.94 -16.06 -5.69
N ASP A 29 2.89 -16.51 -6.95
CA ASP A 29 4.07 -16.73 -7.77
C ASP A 29 3.64 -16.78 -9.24
N LEU A 30 4.03 -15.77 -10.01
CA LEU A 30 3.64 -15.64 -11.41
C LEU A 30 4.27 -16.72 -12.25
N THR A 31 3.44 -17.49 -12.96
CA THR A 31 3.90 -18.59 -13.81
C THR A 31 3.24 -18.56 -15.18
N ILE A 32 3.93 -19.12 -16.18
CA ILE A 32 3.39 -19.33 -17.50
C ILE A 32 2.74 -20.71 -17.55
N THR A 33 1.43 -20.77 -17.72
CA THR A 33 0.66 -22.01 -17.74
C THR A 33 0.56 -22.64 -19.13
N ALA A 34 0.61 -21.83 -20.18
CA ALA A 34 0.57 -22.31 -21.56
C ALA A 34 1.17 -21.28 -22.52
N VAL A 35 1.74 -21.78 -23.60
CA VAL A 35 2.13 -20.97 -24.76
C VAL A 35 1.45 -21.59 -25.99
N ALA A 36 0.83 -20.79 -26.84
CA ALA A 36 0.15 -21.25 -28.01
C ALA A 36 0.24 -20.25 -29.16
N ALA A 37 0.16 -20.70 -30.39
CA ALA A 37 -0.02 -19.78 -31.50
C ALA A 37 -1.43 -19.22 -31.51
N THR A 38 -1.57 -17.92 -31.77
CA THR A 38 -2.88 -17.28 -31.96
C THR A 38 -3.60 -17.92 -33.15
N SER A 39 -4.91 -18.14 -33.03
CA SER A 39 -5.73 -18.74 -34.08
C SER A 39 -5.49 -18.09 -35.45
N GLY A 40 -5.20 -18.89 -36.46
CA GLY A 40 -4.90 -18.43 -37.81
C GLY A 40 -3.52 -17.81 -38.00
N LYS A 41 -2.65 -17.83 -36.96
CA LYS A 41 -1.25 -17.40 -37.04
C LYS A 41 -0.32 -18.58 -36.93
N THR A 42 0.84 -18.47 -37.58
CA THR A 42 1.91 -19.45 -37.50
C THR A 42 3.20 -18.77 -37.07
N VAL A 43 3.98 -19.46 -36.26
CA VAL A 43 5.36 -19.06 -35.97
C VAL A 43 6.26 -19.96 -36.83
N THR A 44 7.11 -19.35 -37.63
CA THR A 44 8.02 -20.07 -38.49
C THR A 44 9.46 -19.81 -38.09
N THR A 45 10.30 -20.82 -38.28
CA THR A 45 11.76 -20.66 -38.20
C THR A 45 12.29 -19.84 -39.38
N VAL A 46 13.54 -19.41 -39.29
CA VAL A 46 14.25 -18.74 -40.41
C VAL A 46 14.33 -19.61 -41.69
N TYR A 47 14.08 -20.91 -41.58
CA TYR A 47 14.04 -21.85 -42.69
C TYR A 47 12.62 -22.17 -43.16
N ASN A 48 11.65 -21.33 -42.86
CA ASN A 48 10.22 -21.47 -43.21
C ASN A 48 9.55 -22.76 -42.67
N GLN A 49 10.06 -23.32 -41.60
CA GLN A 49 9.43 -24.47 -40.94
C GLN A 49 8.48 -23.99 -39.87
N ASN A 50 7.25 -24.49 -39.85
CA ASN A 50 6.27 -24.15 -38.83
C ASN A 50 6.65 -24.76 -37.48
N LEU A 51 6.63 -23.96 -36.44
CA LEU A 51 6.62 -24.44 -35.05
C LEU A 51 5.21 -24.97 -34.75
N THR A 52 5.14 -26.22 -34.31
CA THR A 52 3.86 -26.89 -33.97
C THR A 52 3.71 -27.20 -32.50
N ALA A 53 4.79 -27.08 -31.72
CA ALA A 53 4.79 -27.27 -30.28
C ALA A 53 5.40 -26.03 -29.60
N PHE A 54 4.74 -25.57 -28.55
CA PHE A 54 5.17 -24.45 -27.73
C PHE A 54 5.11 -24.91 -26.28
N GLU A 55 6.25 -25.12 -25.68
CA GLU A 55 6.36 -25.51 -24.28
C GLU A 55 7.39 -24.61 -23.61
N VAL A 56 7.12 -24.24 -22.34
CA VAL A 56 8.14 -23.65 -21.50
C VAL A 56 9.05 -24.80 -21.04
N PRO A 57 10.34 -24.78 -21.34
CA PRO A 57 11.24 -25.86 -20.92
C PRO A 57 11.21 -26.02 -19.39
N ASN A 58 11.43 -27.26 -18.94
CA ASN A 58 11.46 -27.56 -17.50
C ASN A 58 12.60 -26.78 -16.84
N GLY A 59 12.30 -26.08 -15.72
CA GLY A 59 13.25 -25.22 -15.01
C GLY A 59 13.43 -23.82 -15.62
N GLU A 60 12.66 -23.45 -16.66
CA GLU A 60 12.75 -22.16 -17.34
C GLU A 60 11.49 -21.31 -17.19
N ASN A 61 10.53 -21.73 -16.36
CA ASN A 61 9.37 -20.92 -16.06
C ASN A 61 9.76 -19.75 -15.17
N LEU A 62 8.91 -18.72 -15.10
CA LEU A 62 9.12 -17.57 -14.21
C LEU A 62 9.22 -18.03 -12.76
N SER A 63 8.29 -18.87 -12.32
CA SER A 63 8.26 -19.46 -10.98
C SER A 63 9.44 -20.38 -10.65
N ASP A 64 10.13 -20.92 -11.63
CA ASP A 64 11.32 -21.74 -11.41
C ASP A 64 12.56 -20.89 -11.07
N ASN A 65 12.55 -19.62 -11.49
CA ASN A 65 13.72 -18.75 -11.45
C ASN A 65 13.57 -17.57 -10.47
N SER A 66 12.33 -17.19 -10.12
CA SER A 66 12.08 -16.06 -9.24
C SER A 66 10.65 -16.13 -8.71
N THR A 67 10.46 -15.85 -7.43
CA THR A 67 9.12 -15.63 -6.87
C THR A 67 8.65 -14.23 -7.25
N ILE A 68 7.64 -14.15 -8.12
CA ILE A 68 7.03 -12.88 -8.55
C ILE A 68 5.61 -12.83 -8.02
N ILE A 69 5.40 -12.03 -6.99
CA ILE A 69 4.09 -11.84 -6.38
C ILE A 69 3.35 -10.72 -7.13
N ILE A 70 2.10 -11.01 -7.50
CA ILE A 70 1.15 -10.02 -8.00
C ILE A 70 0.06 -9.90 -6.94
N ASP A 71 -0.11 -8.72 -6.40
CA ASP A 71 -1.21 -8.39 -5.49
C ASP A 71 -1.77 -7.03 -5.87
N THR A 72 -3.03 -7.02 -6.26
CA THR A 72 -3.79 -5.81 -6.62
C THR A 72 -4.97 -5.60 -5.68
N THR A 73 -5.01 -6.33 -4.57
CA THR A 73 -6.05 -6.21 -3.56
C THR A 73 -5.78 -4.96 -2.72
N VAL A 74 -6.71 -4.04 -2.68
CA VAL A 74 -6.60 -2.87 -1.80
C VAL A 74 -6.84 -3.27 -0.35
N PRO A 75 -6.11 -2.71 0.63
CA PRO A 75 -6.38 -2.94 2.03
C PRO A 75 -7.78 -2.42 2.38
N LEU A 76 -8.50 -3.20 3.18
CA LEU A 76 -9.83 -2.83 3.69
C LEU A 76 -9.75 -2.28 5.12
N THR A 77 -8.65 -1.63 5.47
CA THR A 77 -8.47 -1.02 6.78
C THR A 77 -9.51 0.07 7.00
N VAL A 78 -10.18 0.01 8.13
CA VAL A 78 -11.13 1.03 8.61
C VAL A 78 -10.56 1.62 9.87
N ILE A 79 -10.54 2.95 9.99
CA ILE A 79 -10.18 3.67 11.21
C ILE A 79 -11.48 4.23 11.78
N GLU A 80 -11.73 4.02 13.05
CA GLU A 80 -12.99 4.41 13.72
C GLU A 80 -12.79 5.52 14.74
N SER A 81 -11.60 5.58 15.34
CA SER A 81 -11.25 6.61 16.33
C SER A 81 -9.75 6.79 16.45
N ALA A 82 -9.36 7.93 17.00
CA ALA A 82 -8.00 8.25 17.37
C ALA A 82 -7.99 8.80 18.82
N GLU A 83 -6.92 8.46 19.55
CA GLU A 83 -6.69 8.94 20.92
C GLU A 83 -5.23 9.36 21.07
N TYR A 84 -4.97 10.51 21.69
CA TYR A 84 -3.63 10.99 21.99
C TYR A 84 -3.30 10.85 23.46
N ASP A 85 -2.14 10.25 23.78
CA ASP A 85 -1.56 10.21 25.13
C ASP A 85 -0.35 11.15 25.20
N PRO A 86 -0.48 12.33 25.86
CA PRO A 86 0.59 13.31 26.00
C PRO A 86 1.73 12.82 26.91
N THR A 87 1.50 11.78 27.72
CA THR A 87 2.56 11.21 28.58
C THR A 87 3.48 10.30 27.79
N ALA A 88 2.91 9.56 26.84
CA ALA A 88 3.64 8.62 26.01
C ALA A 88 4.02 9.21 24.64
N ASN A 89 3.53 10.39 24.28
CA ASN A 89 3.64 11.01 22.95
C ASN A 89 3.09 10.09 21.84
N THR A 90 1.97 9.41 22.12
CA THR A 90 1.42 8.44 21.18
C THR A 90 0.01 8.81 20.70
N ILE A 91 -0.26 8.54 19.43
CA ILE A 91 -1.60 8.53 18.86
C ILE A 91 -1.97 7.06 18.62
N THR A 92 -3.05 6.61 19.25
CA THR A 92 -3.61 5.29 19.04
C THR A 92 -4.79 5.38 18.09
N LEU A 93 -4.69 4.75 16.92
CA LEU A 93 -5.79 4.59 15.99
C LEU A 93 -6.49 3.26 16.28
N THR A 94 -7.81 3.31 16.50
CA THR A 94 -8.64 2.12 16.65
C THR A 94 -9.48 1.92 15.40
N GLY A 95 -9.67 0.65 14.99
CA GLY A 95 -10.41 0.32 13.78
C GLY A 95 -10.41 -1.16 13.46
N ASP A 96 -10.25 -1.55 12.20
CA ASP A 96 -10.19 -2.95 11.78
C ASP A 96 -9.16 -3.17 10.66
N LYS A 97 -8.63 -4.39 10.61
CA LYS A 97 -7.74 -4.90 9.54
C LYS A 97 -6.38 -4.20 9.40
N PHE A 98 -5.85 -3.63 10.46
CA PHE A 98 -4.49 -3.08 10.45
C PHE A 98 -3.42 -4.11 10.11
N THR A 99 -3.65 -5.40 10.41
CA THR A 99 -2.73 -6.48 10.05
C THR A 99 -2.59 -6.70 8.53
N GLY A 100 -3.46 -6.10 7.71
CA GLY A 100 -3.29 -6.05 6.25
C GLY A 100 -2.15 -5.13 5.80
N ALA A 101 -1.80 -4.13 6.60
CA ALA A 101 -0.67 -3.24 6.35
C ALA A 101 0.65 -3.78 6.91
N GLY A 102 0.60 -4.60 7.96
CA GLY A 102 1.78 -5.21 8.58
C GLY A 102 1.39 -6.20 9.67
N ALA A 103 2.24 -7.17 9.94
CA ALA A 103 2.03 -8.09 11.06
C ALA A 103 2.08 -7.35 12.39
N THR A 104 1.40 -7.88 13.41
CA THR A 104 1.48 -7.37 14.79
C THR A 104 2.94 -7.27 15.25
N GLY A 105 3.31 -6.15 15.85
CA GLY A 105 4.67 -5.82 16.26
C GLY A 105 5.54 -5.25 15.13
N THR A 106 4.97 -4.94 13.95
CA THR A 106 5.71 -4.36 12.83
C THR A 106 5.53 -2.85 12.80
N ASP A 107 6.64 -2.12 12.68
CA ASP A 107 6.65 -0.68 12.37
C ASP A 107 6.41 -0.47 10.88
N ILE A 108 5.26 0.15 10.55
CA ILE A 108 4.84 0.45 9.18
C ILE A 108 4.98 1.94 8.83
N LYS A 109 5.68 2.74 9.64
CA LYS A 109 5.84 4.18 9.45
C LYS A 109 6.19 4.59 8.02
N ALA A 110 7.08 3.84 7.36
CA ALA A 110 7.52 4.13 5.99
C ALA A 110 6.49 3.80 4.91
N GLN A 111 5.43 3.07 5.26
CA GLN A 111 4.36 2.67 4.34
C GLN A 111 3.16 3.61 4.40
N LEU A 112 3.08 4.47 5.43
CA LEU A 112 2.01 5.42 5.63
C LEU A 112 2.26 6.70 4.82
N ASP A 113 1.21 7.23 4.20
CA ASP A 113 1.26 8.51 3.48
C ASP A 113 0.88 9.66 4.44
N TRP A 114 1.87 10.19 5.13
CA TRP A 114 1.70 11.25 6.14
C TRP A 114 1.10 12.54 5.58
N THR A 115 1.05 12.74 4.28
CA THR A 115 0.34 13.88 3.66
C THR A 115 -1.18 13.75 3.74
N LYS A 116 -1.66 12.58 4.18
CA LYS A 116 -3.07 12.23 4.36
C LYS A 116 -3.52 12.23 5.82
N PHE A 117 -2.63 12.66 6.72
CA PHE A 117 -2.87 12.68 8.16
C PHE A 117 -2.70 14.10 8.67
N VAL A 118 -3.76 14.68 9.18
CA VAL A 118 -3.80 16.06 9.66
C VAL A 118 -4.48 16.10 11.02
N TRP A 119 -3.94 16.85 11.95
CA TRP A 119 -4.60 17.15 13.20
C TRP A 119 -5.27 18.52 13.09
N ASP A 120 -6.57 18.54 13.11
CA ASP A 120 -7.39 19.74 13.16
C ASP A 120 -7.73 20.04 14.62
N ILE A 121 -7.23 21.17 15.15
CA ILE A 121 -7.36 21.54 16.57
C ILE A 121 -8.74 22.14 16.87
N ASP A 122 -9.35 22.82 15.92
CA ASP A 122 -10.54 23.63 16.16
C ASP A 122 -11.71 23.33 15.21
N SER A 123 -11.56 22.32 14.38
CA SER A 123 -12.54 21.92 13.34
C SER A 123 -12.96 23.10 12.44
N ASP A 124 -12.10 24.13 12.27
CA ASP A 124 -12.34 25.25 11.36
C ASP A 124 -11.94 24.87 9.93
N PRO A 125 -12.87 24.73 8.99
CA PRO A 125 -12.57 24.35 7.62
C PRO A 125 -11.68 25.37 6.87
N LEU A 126 -11.37 26.50 7.49
CA LEU A 126 -10.45 27.51 6.95
C LEU A 126 -9.03 27.39 7.51
N ASP A 127 -8.84 26.64 8.60
CA ASP A 127 -7.52 26.30 9.13
C ASP A 127 -7.04 24.99 8.49
N PRO A 128 -5.84 24.96 7.92
CA PRO A 128 -5.30 23.74 7.30
C PRO A 128 -4.91 22.65 8.30
N GLY A 129 -5.07 22.91 9.62
CA GLY A 129 -4.66 21.99 10.68
C GLY A 129 -3.15 21.76 10.76
N ILE A 130 -2.72 20.86 11.64
CA ILE A 130 -1.31 20.50 11.84
C ILE A 130 -0.96 19.28 11.00
N ALA A 131 -0.19 19.50 9.94
CA ALA A 131 0.31 18.44 9.08
C ALA A 131 1.43 17.64 9.74
N PHE A 132 1.54 16.37 9.35
CA PHE A 132 2.60 15.45 9.77
C PHE A 132 3.51 15.07 8.60
N ALA A 133 4.75 14.78 8.93
CA ALA A 133 5.73 14.22 8.01
C ALA A 133 6.39 12.98 8.64
N VAL A 134 6.96 12.12 7.83
CA VAL A 134 7.65 10.91 8.31
C VAL A 134 8.74 11.20 9.35
N GLY A 135 9.36 12.39 9.31
CA GLY A 135 10.37 12.84 10.26
C GLY A 135 9.81 13.24 11.63
N ASP A 136 8.49 13.45 11.76
CA ASP A 136 7.80 13.77 13.01
C ASP A 136 7.46 12.51 13.82
N ILE A 137 7.68 11.34 13.24
CA ILE A 137 7.23 10.05 13.76
C ILE A 137 8.46 9.21 14.14
N ASP A 138 8.47 8.66 15.35
CA ASP A 138 9.47 7.68 15.76
C ASP A 138 9.11 6.28 15.26
N SER A 139 7.86 5.86 15.45
CA SER A 139 7.34 4.58 14.97
C SER A 139 5.83 4.64 14.69
N ALA A 140 5.35 3.74 13.85
CA ALA A 140 3.93 3.44 13.69
C ALA A 140 3.74 1.92 13.72
N GLU A 141 3.41 1.38 14.89
CA GLU A 141 3.39 -0.06 15.14
C GLU A 141 1.98 -0.62 15.07
N VAL A 142 1.80 -1.67 14.28
CA VAL A 142 0.57 -2.48 14.29
C VAL A 142 0.55 -3.29 15.59
N THR A 143 -0.20 -2.83 16.59
CA THR A 143 -0.30 -3.50 17.90
C THR A 143 -1.28 -4.67 17.87
N SER A 144 -2.32 -4.57 17.03
CA SER A 144 -3.27 -5.65 16.81
C SER A 144 -3.96 -5.52 15.44
N ASN A 145 -4.92 -6.41 15.13
CA ASN A 145 -5.78 -6.24 13.96
C ASN A 145 -6.70 -5.00 14.05
N THR A 146 -6.94 -4.51 15.26
CA THR A 146 -7.86 -3.40 15.54
C THR A 146 -7.16 -2.16 16.05
N GLU A 147 -5.81 -2.13 16.07
CA GLU A 147 -5.07 -1.03 16.68
C GLU A 147 -3.72 -0.79 16.00
N LEU A 148 -3.46 0.49 15.73
CA LEU A 148 -2.18 1.02 15.26
C LEU A 148 -1.73 2.13 16.21
N THR A 149 -0.55 1.99 16.81
CA THR A 149 0.03 3.00 17.69
C THR A 149 1.12 3.78 16.95
N ILE A 150 0.94 5.09 16.86
CA ILE A 150 1.89 6.04 16.27
C ILE A 150 2.62 6.74 17.40
N THR A 151 3.95 6.62 17.48
CA THR A 151 4.77 7.35 18.44
C THR A 151 5.37 8.57 17.77
N LEU A 152 5.08 9.74 18.31
CA LEU A 152 5.64 11.00 17.83
C LEU A 152 7.05 11.20 18.37
N THR A 153 7.86 11.98 17.65
CA THR A 153 9.10 12.52 18.22
C THR A 153 8.77 13.51 19.33
N ASP A 154 9.64 13.63 20.33
CA ASP A 154 9.47 14.62 21.42
C ASP A 154 9.28 16.04 20.88
N ALA A 155 9.97 16.38 19.79
CA ALA A 155 9.86 17.70 19.17
C ALA A 155 8.48 17.94 18.54
N LYS A 156 7.89 16.91 17.91
CA LYS A 156 6.56 17.02 17.32
C LYS A 156 5.48 17.05 18.38
N ALA A 157 5.57 16.19 19.40
CA ALA A 157 4.65 16.18 20.54
C ALA A 157 4.63 17.54 21.25
N ALA A 158 5.81 18.08 21.59
CA ALA A 158 5.91 19.40 22.22
C ALA A 158 5.37 20.54 21.33
N ALA A 159 5.56 20.46 20.01
CA ALA A 159 5.01 21.45 19.08
C ALA A 159 3.48 21.37 18.97
N LEU A 160 2.92 20.15 18.99
CA LEU A 160 1.49 19.88 18.98
C LEU A 160 0.85 20.43 20.28
N GLU A 161 1.42 20.08 21.43
CA GLU A 161 0.91 20.50 22.75
C GLU A 161 1.05 22.00 23.01
N ALA A 162 1.95 22.68 22.32
CA ALA A 162 2.14 24.13 22.38
C ALA A 162 1.27 24.89 21.37
N ALA A 163 0.53 24.20 20.52
CA ALA A 163 -0.34 24.84 19.56
C ALA A 163 -1.52 25.53 20.25
N ASP A 164 -1.93 26.66 19.70
CA ASP A 164 -3.07 27.42 20.26
C ASP A 164 -4.36 26.59 20.06
N GLY A 165 -5.12 26.40 21.13
CA GLY A 165 -6.32 25.56 21.11
C GLY A 165 -6.11 24.12 21.60
N PHE A 166 -4.89 23.61 21.68
CA PHE A 166 -4.61 22.26 22.19
C PHE A 166 -4.85 22.19 23.71
N ALA A 167 -5.64 21.24 24.18
CA ALA A 167 -5.91 21.07 25.62
C ALA A 167 -4.82 20.26 26.32
N ALA A 168 -4.65 20.51 27.58
CA ALA A 168 -3.75 19.78 28.47
C ALA A 168 -4.15 18.30 28.65
N ASP A 169 -5.37 17.91 28.33
CA ASP A 169 -5.88 16.54 28.34
C ASP A 169 -5.71 15.84 26.98
N GLY A 170 -5.11 16.50 26.00
CA GLY A 170 -4.82 15.95 24.68
C GLY A 170 -6.01 15.89 23.73
N LEU A 171 -7.11 16.49 24.07
CA LEU A 171 -8.36 16.44 23.28
C LEU A 171 -8.85 17.80 22.79
N GLY A 172 -8.02 18.83 22.87
CA GLY A 172 -8.39 20.17 22.46
C GLY A 172 -9.20 20.95 23.53
N GLN A 173 -9.24 22.23 23.35
CA GLN A 173 -10.03 23.12 24.20
C GLN A 173 -11.16 23.72 23.43
N THR A 174 -12.24 23.94 24.15
CA THR A 174 -13.41 24.70 23.76
C THR A 174 -14.51 23.88 23.10
N ASP A 175 -15.50 24.56 22.66
CA ASP A 175 -16.75 24.02 22.12
C ASP A 175 -16.60 23.23 20.80
N LEU A 176 -15.37 23.05 20.32
CA LEU A 176 -15.02 22.27 19.12
C LEU A 176 -13.96 21.23 19.51
N ASP A 177 -14.27 19.97 19.34
CA ASP A 177 -13.36 18.86 19.64
C ASP A 177 -12.22 18.82 18.60
N ASP A 178 -11.00 18.53 19.05
CA ASP A 178 -9.89 18.19 18.15
C ASP A 178 -10.26 16.99 17.30
N GLN A 179 -9.90 17.04 16.03
CA GLN A 179 -10.15 15.97 15.09
C GLN A 179 -8.85 15.54 14.42
N ILE A 180 -8.77 14.27 14.09
CA ILE A 180 -7.72 13.77 13.21
C ILE A 180 -8.36 13.40 11.88
N ASP A 181 -8.01 14.16 10.85
CA ASP A 181 -8.47 13.94 9.50
C ASP A 181 -7.53 12.95 8.78
N ILE A 182 -8.08 11.83 8.41
CA ILE A 182 -7.36 10.79 7.69
C ILE A 182 -8.01 10.57 6.32
N SER A 183 -7.33 11.03 5.28
CA SER A 183 -7.81 10.87 3.91
C SER A 183 -7.45 9.50 3.32
N ALA A 184 -8.23 9.06 2.32
CA ALA A 184 -7.99 7.85 1.56
C ALA A 184 -6.53 7.74 1.08
N GLY A 185 -5.94 6.57 1.25
CA GLY A 185 -4.56 6.31 0.88
C GLY A 185 -3.53 6.55 1.98
N PHE A 186 -3.94 6.93 3.20
CA PHE A 186 -3.05 7.01 4.35
C PHE A 186 -2.37 5.65 4.61
N ILE A 187 -3.14 4.58 4.68
CA ILE A 187 -2.63 3.23 4.89
C ILE A 187 -2.43 2.53 3.55
N ARG A 188 -1.27 1.88 3.41
CA ARG A 188 -0.93 1.02 2.28
C ARG A 188 -0.60 -0.38 2.78
N ASP A 189 -0.92 -1.38 1.96
CA ASP A 189 -0.47 -2.74 2.23
C ASP A 189 1.02 -2.93 1.91
N LEU A 190 1.54 -4.13 2.18
CA LEU A 190 2.94 -4.48 1.93
C LEU A 190 3.33 -4.45 0.45
N THR A 191 2.37 -4.44 -0.47
CA THR A 191 2.57 -4.36 -1.92
C THR A 191 2.37 -2.95 -2.46
N GLY A 192 1.95 -2.00 -1.59
CA GLY A 192 1.81 -0.57 -1.89
C GLY A 192 0.41 -0.16 -2.36
N ASN A 193 -0.59 -1.07 -2.33
CA ASN A 193 -1.96 -0.72 -2.62
C ASN A 193 -2.53 0.17 -1.50
N ALA A 194 -3.18 1.25 -1.86
CA ALA A 194 -3.71 2.23 -0.91
C ALA A 194 -5.15 1.89 -0.48
N ALA A 195 -5.46 2.09 0.81
CA ALA A 195 -6.84 2.04 1.29
C ALA A 195 -7.68 3.14 0.64
N THR A 196 -8.94 2.84 0.35
CA THR A 196 -9.84 3.74 -0.40
C THR A 196 -10.86 4.47 0.46
N THR A 197 -10.87 4.22 1.76
CA THR A 197 -11.80 4.84 2.72
C THR A 197 -11.16 6.04 3.40
N ASP A 198 -11.89 7.16 3.43
CA ASP A 198 -11.62 8.32 4.30
C ASP A 198 -12.19 8.04 5.70
N VAL A 199 -11.65 8.69 6.72
CA VAL A 199 -12.12 8.65 8.11
C VAL A 199 -12.17 10.05 8.67
#